data_6dee2b26fe649e18e4807e17e3ae0095
#
_entry.id   6dee2b26fe649e18e4807e17e3ae0095
#
_cell.length_a   1.000
_cell.length_b   1.000
_cell.length_c   1.000
_cell.angle_alpha   90.00
_cell.angle_beta   90.00
_cell.angle_gamma   90.00
#
_symmetry.space_group_name_H-M   'P 1'
#
loop_
_entity.id
_entity.type
_entity.pdbx_description
1 polymer ?
#
loop_
_entity_poly.entity_id
_entity_poly.type
_entity_poly.pdbx_seq_one_letter_code
_entity_poly.pdbx_strand_id
1 'polypeptide(L)'
;IGGDWFSCARRDAQTHTIQLLYEIEHEVRDLEPDLRRRIRQEKAVPVMDALHAWMITQRLLVHDGSAISKALDYSLKRWTALSRYLDDGAVPIDNNWAENQIRPWALGRKNWLFAGSLRSGERAAAIMSLIQSARLNGHDPYAYLKDVLTRPPTQRASEITELLPHRWRLV
;
A
#
# COMPACT_ATOMS: atom_id res chain seq x y z
N ILE A 1 -8.82 9.06 4.50
CA ILE A 1 -8.44 10.48 4.39
C ILE A 1 -7.64 10.66 3.09
N GLY A 2 -8.20 10.33 1.95
CA GLY A 2 -7.52 10.39 0.65
C GLY A 2 -8.36 11.04 -0.46
N GLY A 3 -9.52 11.62 -0.13
CA GLY A 3 -10.49 12.03 -1.14
C GLY A 3 -10.38 13.47 -1.67
N ASP A 4 -9.75 14.40 -0.98
CA ASP A 4 -9.91 15.83 -1.28
C ASP A 4 -8.68 16.56 -1.82
N TRP A 5 -7.60 15.83 -2.09
CA TRP A 5 -6.35 16.43 -2.56
C TRP A 5 -6.41 16.98 -3.98
N PHE A 6 -7.26 16.44 -4.83
CA PHE A 6 -7.31 16.73 -6.26
C PHE A 6 -8.42 17.69 -6.69
N SER A 7 -9.32 18.04 -5.79
CA SER A 7 -10.44 18.91 -6.14
C SER A 7 -10.10 20.41 -6.26
N CYS A 8 -8.94 20.83 -5.78
CA CYS A 8 -8.60 22.27 -5.67
C CYS A 8 -7.61 22.81 -6.69
N ALA A 9 -6.98 21.98 -7.54
CA ALA A 9 -6.03 22.41 -8.55
C ALA A 9 -6.58 22.13 -9.94
N ARG A 10 -6.95 23.18 -10.68
CA ARG A 10 -7.45 23.21 -12.08
C ARG A 10 -7.51 21.83 -12.76
N ARG A 11 -8.72 21.33 -12.84
CA ARG A 11 -9.08 19.94 -13.16
C ARG A 11 -8.47 19.33 -14.43
N ASP A 12 -8.00 20.15 -15.38
CA ASP A 12 -7.82 19.64 -16.73
C ASP A 12 -6.41 19.12 -17.04
N ALA A 13 -5.34 19.71 -16.54
CA ALA A 13 -3.97 19.29 -16.89
C ALA A 13 -3.38 18.25 -15.90
N GLN A 14 -3.68 18.34 -14.61
CA GLN A 14 -3.10 17.48 -13.59
C GLN A 14 -3.78 16.13 -13.49
N THR A 15 -5.10 16.10 -13.60
CA THR A 15 -5.87 14.84 -13.64
C THR A 15 -5.37 14.00 -14.80
N HIS A 16 -5.05 14.64 -15.93
CA HIS A 16 -4.51 13.97 -17.11
C HIS A 16 -3.10 13.41 -16.86
N THR A 17 -2.22 14.14 -16.17
CA THR A 17 -0.85 13.65 -15.89
C THR A 17 -0.85 12.39 -15.00
N ILE A 18 -1.65 12.39 -13.94
CA ILE A 18 -1.78 11.22 -13.07
C ILE A 18 -2.45 10.07 -13.81
N GLN A 19 -3.47 10.36 -14.60
CA GLN A 19 -4.12 9.36 -15.44
C GLN A 19 -3.12 8.71 -16.40
N LEU A 20 -2.26 9.47 -17.07
CA LEU A 20 -1.21 8.94 -17.93
C LEU A 20 -0.28 7.97 -17.20
N LEU A 21 0.12 8.28 -15.96
CA LEU A 21 0.95 7.37 -15.17
C LEU A 21 0.23 6.05 -14.90
N TYR A 22 -1.06 6.09 -14.57
CA TYR A 22 -1.84 4.87 -14.35
C TYR A 22 -2.12 4.10 -15.66
N GLU A 23 -2.26 4.78 -16.78
CA GLU A 23 -2.37 4.13 -18.11
C GLU A 23 -1.08 3.38 -18.45
N ILE A 24 0.09 3.99 -18.23
CA ILE A 24 1.39 3.32 -18.38
C ILE A 24 1.49 2.11 -17.45
N GLU A 25 1.10 2.25 -16.19
CA GLU A 25 1.09 1.13 -15.25
C GLU A 25 0.16 -0.01 -15.65
N HIS A 26 -0.99 0.32 -16.26
CA HIS A 26 -1.90 -0.68 -16.77
C HIS A 26 -1.28 -1.49 -17.94
N GLU A 27 -0.53 -0.82 -18.83
CA GLU A 27 0.19 -1.50 -19.92
C GLU A 27 1.24 -2.49 -19.41
N VAL A 28 1.90 -2.17 -18.29
CA VAL A 28 3.03 -2.95 -17.77
C VAL A 28 2.68 -3.91 -16.65
N ARG A 29 1.42 -3.95 -16.24
CA ARG A 29 0.95 -4.63 -15.03
C ARG A 29 1.36 -6.10 -14.95
N ASP A 30 1.24 -6.81 -16.06
CA ASP A 30 1.45 -8.26 -16.13
C ASP A 30 2.85 -8.63 -16.67
N LEU A 31 3.74 -7.64 -16.82
CA LEU A 31 5.10 -7.84 -17.32
C LEU A 31 6.07 -8.16 -16.17
N GLU A 32 7.17 -8.84 -16.52
CA GLU A 32 8.28 -9.09 -15.61
C GLU A 32 8.92 -7.77 -15.10
N PRO A 33 9.43 -7.76 -13.85
CA PRO A 33 9.93 -6.53 -13.21
C PRO A 33 10.97 -5.77 -14.04
N ASP A 34 11.89 -6.44 -14.69
CA ASP A 34 12.92 -5.78 -15.50
C ASP A 34 12.35 -5.09 -16.74
N LEU A 35 11.38 -5.71 -17.40
CA LEU A 35 10.71 -5.13 -18.56
C LEU A 35 9.82 -3.96 -18.12
N ARG A 36 9.11 -4.12 -17.00
CA ARG A 36 8.30 -3.06 -16.38
C ARG A 36 9.15 -1.84 -16.08
N ARG A 37 10.33 -2.02 -15.47
CA ARG A 37 11.26 -0.93 -15.19
C ARG A 37 11.68 -0.21 -16.47
N ARG A 38 12.04 -0.92 -17.54
CA ARG A 38 12.44 -0.31 -18.81
C ARG A 38 11.35 0.58 -19.40
N ILE A 39 10.11 0.09 -19.44
CA ILE A 39 8.98 0.86 -19.99
C ILE A 39 8.68 2.08 -19.10
N ARG A 40 8.75 1.94 -17.78
CA ARG A 40 8.60 3.07 -16.85
C ARG A 40 9.67 4.14 -17.08
N GLN A 41 10.94 3.73 -17.26
CA GLN A 41 12.04 4.67 -17.56
C GLN A 41 11.81 5.39 -18.88
N GLU A 42 11.28 4.72 -19.89
CA GLU A 42 11.03 5.32 -21.20
C GLU A 42 9.79 6.23 -21.20
N LYS A 43 8.66 5.78 -20.63
CA LYS A 43 7.37 6.46 -20.73
C LYS A 43 7.01 7.30 -19.50
N ALA A 44 7.26 6.78 -18.30
CA ALA A 44 6.77 7.42 -17.07
C ALA A 44 7.74 8.48 -16.51
N VAL A 45 9.06 8.32 -16.69
CA VAL A 45 10.04 9.31 -16.23
C VAL A 45 9.79 10.69 -16.83
N PRO A 46 9.60 10.88 -18.15
CA PRO A 46 9.30 12.20 -18.70
C PRO A 46 8.04 12.85 -18.12
N VAL A 47 7.02 12.04 -17.84
CA VAL A 47 5.76 12.50 -17.23
C VAL A 47 5.97 12.95 -15.78
N MET A 48 6.74 12.18 -15.02
CA MET A 48 7.08 12.52 -13.64
C MET A 48 7.98 13.75 -13.55
N ASP A 49 8.95 13.93 -14.45
CA ASP A 49 9.81 15.10 -14.49
C ASP A 49 9.00 16.38 -14.82
N ALA A 50 8.08 16.29 -15.76
CA ALA A 50 7.16 17.38 -16.08
C ALA A 50 6.27 17.75 -14.88
N LEU A 51 5.76 16.74 -14.16
CA LEU A 51 4.98 16.93 -12.94
C LEU A 51 5.80 17.62 -11.84
N HIS A 52 7.04 17.19 -11.64
CA HIS A 52 7.96 17.78 -10.66
C HIS A 52 8.24 19.25 -10.96
N ALA A 53 8.63 19.55 -12.18
CA ALA A 53 8.88 20.93 -12.62
C ALA A 53 7.66 21.82 -12.45
N TRP A 54 6.48 21.29 -12.78
CA TRP A 54 5.22 21.98 -12.58
C TRP A 54 4.94 22.24 -11.08
N MET A 55 5.14 21.26 -10.20
CA MET A 55 4.95 21.42 -8.74
C MET A 55 5.85 22.51 -8.18
N ILE A 56 7.13 22.55 -8.59
CA ILE A 56 8.08 23.60 -8.18
C ILE A 56 7.56 24.97 -8.61
N THR A 57 7.12 25.11 -9.87
CA THR A 57 6.60 26.37 -10.41
C THR A 57 5.35 26.80 -9.64
N GLN A 58 4.40 25.89 -9.41
CA GLN A 58 3.18 26.21 -8.65
C GLN A 58 3.48 26.60 -7.21
N ARG A 59 4.48 25.98 -6.58
CA ARG A 59 4.87 26.31 -5.20
C ARG A 59 5.33 27.74 -5.05
N LEU A 60 5.98 28.30 -6.07
CA LEU A 60 6.41 29.71 -6.10
C LEU A 60 5.24 30.69 -6.24
N LEU A 61 4.12 30.25 -6.82
CA LEU A 61 2.94 31.09 -7.09
C LEU A 61 1.94 31.07 -5.93
N VAL A 62 2.08 30.13 -5.00
CA VAL A 62 1.09 29.91 -3.91
C VAL A 62 1.59 30.52 -2.63
N HIS A 63 0.68 31.22 -1.91
CA HIS A 63 0.98 31.84 -0.64
C HIS A 63 1.40 30.82 0.43
N ASP A 64 2.45 31.16 1.18
CA ASP A 64 2.96 30.34 2.29
C ASP A 64 1.88 30.07 3.34
N GLY A 65 1.90 28.84 3.89
CA GLY A 65 0.96 28.43 4.93
C GLY A 65 -0.43 28.00 4.42
N SER A 66 -0.74 28.20 3.13
CA SER A 66 -1.98 27.71 2.53
C SER A 66 -2.05 26.18 2.51
N ALA A 67 -3.24 25.61 2.39
CA ALA A 67 -3.41 24.16 2.25
C ALA A 67 -2.68 23.61 1.01
N ILE A 68 -2.67 24.38 -0.08
CA ILE A 68 -2.00 24.01 -1.34
C ILE A 68 -0.48 24.04 -1.17
N SER A 69 0.09 25.07 -0.53
CA SER A 69 1.54 25.14 -0.29
C SER A 69 2.02 23.97 0.56
N LYS A 70 1.29 23.64 1.63
CA LYS A 70 1.58 22.48 2.49
C LYS A 70 1.54 21.14 1.72
N ALA A 71 0.59 21.04 0.81
CA ALA A 71 0.44 19.88 -0.06
C ALA A 71 1.62 19.71 -1.02
N LEU A 72 1.99 20.79 -1.72
CA LEU A 72 3.13 20.80 -2.61
C LEU A 72 4.44 20.53 -1.86
N ASP A 73 4.66 21.17 -0.71
CA ASP A 73 5.82 20.93 0.14
C ASP A 73 5.92 19.49 0.62
N TYR A 74 4.78 18.87 0.97
CA TYR A 74 4.73 17.47 1.34
C TYR A 74 5.19 16.55 0.20
N SER A 75 4.68 16.78 -1.00
CA SER A 75 5.01 15.98 -2.19
C SER A 75 6.47 16.19 -2.62
N LEU A 76 6.93 17.45 -2.68
CA LEU A 76 8.30 17.78 -3.07
C LEU A 76 9.33 17.22 -2.09
N LYS A 77 9.08 17.29 -0.77
CA LYS A 77 9.96 16.69 0.25
C LYS A 77 10.07 15.18 0.14
N ARG A 78 9.08 14.51 -0.42
CA ARG A 78 9.03 13.06 -0.58
C ARG A 78 9.26 12.60 -2.01
N TRP A 79 9.67 13.51 -2.89
CA TRP A 79 9.77 13.22 -4.33
C TRP A 79 10.60 11.97 -4.63
N THR A 80 11.76 11.83 -4.01
CA THR A 80 12.62 10.63 -4.16
C THR A 80 11.92 9.33 -3.75
N ALA A 81 11.08 9.38 -2.72
CA ALA A 81 10.30 8.21 -2.31
C ALA A 81 9.15 7.92 -3.27
N LEU A 82 8.49 8.96 -3.79
CA LEU A 82 7.41 8.85 -4.75
C LEU A 82 7.86 8.36 -6.13
N SER A 83 9.10 8.69 -6.53
CA SER A 83 9.69 8.27 -7.81
C SER A 83 10.38 6.90 -7.76
N ARG A 84 10.55 6.29 -6.58
CA ARG A 84 11.27 5.01 -6.42
C ARG A 84 10.74 3.88 -7.30
N TYR A 85 9.43 3.83 -7.56
CA TYR A 85 8.81 2.80 -8.40
C TYR A 85 9.32 2.81 -9.85
N LEU A 86 9.87 3.95 -10.29
CA LEU A 86 10.46 4.07 -11.64
C LEU A 86 11.75 3.26 -11.77
N ASP A 87 12.53 3.14 -10.68
CA ASP A 87 13.82 2.48 -10.66
C ASP A 87 13.74 0.98 -10.35
N ASP A 88 12.63 0.56 -9.76
CA ASP A 88 12.39 -0.83 -9.37
C ASP A 88 11.04 -1.33 -9.91
N GLY A 89 11.09 -2.23 -10.88
CA GLY A 89 9.88 -2.81 -11.48
C GLY A 89 9.05 -3.68 -10.54
N ALA A 90 9.59 -4.12 -9.41
CA ALA A 90 8.85 -4.88 -8.40
C ALA A 90 8.02 -3.97 -7.48
N VAL A 91 8.40 -2.69 -7.36
CA VAL A 91 7.68 -1.72 -6.52
C VAL A 91 6.43 -1.21 -7.26
N PRO A 92 5.22 -1.31 -6.67
CA PRO A 92 4.01 -0.76 -7.28
C PRO A 92 4.01 0.78 -7.23
N ILE A 93 3.26 1.42 -8.13
CA ILE A 93 3.08 2.88 -8.17
C ILE A 93 2.32 3.40 -6.93
N ASP A 94 1.47 2.58 -6.34
CA ASP A 94 0.65 2.91 -5.18
C ASP A 94 0.73 1.82 -4.09
N ASN A 95 0.13 2.08 -2.96
CA ASN A 95 0.05 1.14 -1.84
C ASN A 95 -1.35 0.51 -1.69
N ASN A 96 -2.19 0.57 -2.70
CA ASN A 96 -3.57 0.07 -2.67
C ASN A 96 -3.65 -1.39 -2.21
N TRP A 97 -2.67 -2.20 -2.65
CA TRP A 97 -2.59 -3.58 -2.19
C TRP A 97 -2.44 -3.68 -0.67
N ALA A 98 -1.51 -2.91 -0.08
CA ALA A 98 -1.28 -2.90 1.36
C ALA A 98 -2.48 -2.31 2.12
N GLU A 99 -3.08 -1.23 1.61
CA GLU A 99 -4.27 -0.62 2.19
C GLU A 99 -5.46 -1.58 2.20
N ASN A 100 -5.65 -2.36 1.15
CA ASN A 100 -6.68 -3.39 1.09
C ASN A 100 -6.49 -4.50 2.13
N GLN A 101 -5.24 -4.82 2.51
CA GLN A 101 -4.98 -5.77 3.61
C GLN A 101 -5.39 -5.20 4.98
N ILE A 102 -5.28 -3.89 5.16
CA ILE A 102 -5.64 -3.20 6.42
C ILE A 102 -7.14 -2.84 6.47
N ARG A 103 -7.80 -2.77 5.32
CA ARG A 103 -9.20 -2.36 5.19
C ARG A 103 -10.18 -3.13 6.10
N PRO A 104 -10.11 -4.47 6.25
CA PRO A 104 -10.99 -5.21 7.15
C PRO A 104 -10.88 -4.73 8.60
N TRP A 105 -9.65 -4.37 9.03
CA TRP A 105 -9.41 -3.80 10.34
C TRP A 105 -10.03 -2.40 10.50
N ALA A 106 -9.79 -1.54 9.52
CA ALA A 106 -10.34 -0.18 9.54
C ALA A 106 -11.88 -0.16 9.55
N LEU A 107 -12.52 -1.09 8.84
CA LEU A 107 -13.98 -1.26 8.84
C LEU A 107 -14.48 -1.84 10.17
N GLY A 108 -13.78 -2.83 10.72
CA GLY A 108 -14.14 -3.50 11.97
C GLY A 108 -14.06 -2.59 13.20
N ARG A 109 -13.21 -1.55 13.19
CA ARG A 109 -13.04 -0.65 14.33
C ARG A 109 -14.35 0.01 14.81
N LYS A 110 -15.31 0.22 13.93
CA LYS A 110 -16.63 0.76 14.28
C LYS A 110 -17.43 -0.20 15.16
N ASN A 111 -17.22 -1.50 14.98
CA ASN A 111 -17.91 -2.54 15.76
C ASN A 111 -17.18 -2.83 17.08
N TRP A 112 -15.86 -2.70 17.09
CA TRP A 112 -15.01 -3.03 18.24
C TRP A 112 -14.75 -1.85 19.17
N LEU A 113 -15.12 -0.63 18.78
CA LEU A 113 -14.97 0.65 19.47
C LEU A 113 -13.50 0.95 19.87
N PHE A 114 -12.89 0.09 20.70
CA PHE A 114 -11.50 0.21 21.15
C PHE A 114 -10.96 -1.14 21.63
N ALA A 115 -9.66 -1.27 21.68
CA ALA A 115 -8.99 -2.52 22.07
C ALA A 115 -8.95 -2.78 23.59
N GLY A 116 -9.32 -1.79 24.40
CA GLY A 116 -9.32 -1.87 25.87
C GLY A 116 -7.93 -1.72 26.50
N SER A 117 -6.88 -2.26 25.87
CA SER A 117 -5.49 -2.10 26.32
C SER A 117 -4.51 -2.28 25.15
N LEU A 118 -3.28 -1.81 25.30
CA LEU A 118 -2.21 -2.01 24.32
C LEU A 118 -2.01 -3.52 24.02
N ARG A 119 -1.92 -4.33 25.08
CA ARG A 119 -1.75 -5.78 24.96
C ARG A 119 -2.88 -6.47 24.18
N SER A 120 -4.12 -6.02 24.36
CA SER A 120 -5.27 -6.53 23.59
C SER A 120 -5.19 -6.12 22.13
N GLY A 121 -4.74 -4.89 21.84
CA GLY A 121 -4.51 -4.40 20.49
C GLY A 121 -3.41 -5.17 19.76
N GLU A 122 -2.29 -5.45 20.42
CA GLU A 122 -1.20 -6.27 19.86
C GLU A 122 -1.65 -7.70 19.53
N ARG A 123 -2.41 -8.33 20.43
CA ARG A 123 -2.98 -9.67 20.17
C ARG A 123 -3.95 -9.68 19.00
N ALA A 124 -4.82 -8.69 18.93
CA ALA A 124 -5.75 -8.55 17.84
C ALA A 124 -5.03 -8.33 16.51
N ALA A 125 -3.98 -7.50 16.48
CA ALA A 125 -3.14 -7.29 15.30
C ALA A 125 -2.43 -8.58 14.85
N ALA A 126 -1.90 -9.37 15.78
CA ALA A 126 -1.27 -10.65 15.49
C ALA A 126 -2.27 -11.64 14.86
N ILE A 127 -3.48 -11.77 15.44
CA ILE A 127 -4.52 -12.64 14.89
C ILE A 127 -4.93 -12.20 13.49
N MET A 128 -5.12 -10.90 13.26
CA MET A 128 -5.45 -10.37 11.92
C MET A 128 -4.34 -10.62 10.91
N SER A 129 -3.08 -10.50 11.33
CA SER A 129 -1.93 -10.82 10.46
C SER A 129 -1.94 -12.29 10.04
N LEU A 130 -2.24 -13.21 10.96
CA LEU A 130 -2.37 -14.63 10.65
C LEU A 130 -3.54 -14.90 9.68
N ILE A 131 -4.70 -14.29 9.91
CA ILE A 131 -5.88 -14.42 9.05
C ILE A 131 -5.58 -13.94 7.64
N GLN A 132 -4.99 -12.76 7.49
CA GLN A 132 -4.67 -12.20 6.17
C GLN A 132 -3.57 -13.01 5.49
N SER A 133 -2.54 -13.43 6.23
CA SER A 133 -1.48 -14.29 5.68
C SER A 133 -2.03 -15.65 5.22
N ALA A 134 -2.97 -16.25 5.95
CA ALA A 134 -3.63 -17.49 5.53
C ALA A 134 -4.37 -17.29 4.19
N ARG A 135 -5.15 -16.21 4.05
CA ARG A 135 -5.84 -15.87 2.79
C ARG A 135 -4.87 -15.66 1.64
N LEU A 136 -3.77 -14.93 1.86
CA LEU A 136 -2.75 -14.68 0.84
C LEU A 136 -2.05 -15.96 0.36
N ASN A 137 -1.99 -16.98 1.23
CA ASN A 137 -1.47 -18.31 0.89
C ASN A 137 -2.56 -19.27 0.37
N GLY A 138 -3.76 -18.79 0.10
CA GLY A 138 -4.85 -19.59 -0.47
C GLY A 138 -5.57 -20.48 0.52
N HIS A 139 -5.36 -20.28 1.83
CA HIS A 139 -6.00 -21.09 2.87
C HIS A 139 -7.32 -20.48 3.34
N ASP A 140 -8.28 -21.33 3.72
CA ASP A 140 -9.44 -20.88 4.47
C ASP A 140 -9.02 -20.47 5.88
N PRO A 141 -9.24 -19.19 6.28
CA PRO A 141 -8.79 -18.70 7.59
C PRO A 141 -9.44 -19.40 8.77
N TYR A 142 -10.67 -19.89 8.63
CA TYR A 142 -11.35 -20.61 9.69
C TYR A 142 -10.70 -21.98 9.90
N ALA A 143 -10.49 -22.75 8.85
CA ALA A 143 -9.83 -24.04 8.91
C ALA A 143 -8.41 -23.90 9.47
N TYR A 144 -7.66 -22.89 9.00
CA TYR A 144 -6.33 -22.56 9.48
C TYR A 144 -6.33 -22.27 11.00
N LEU A 145 -7.13 -21.32 11.45
CA LEU A 145 -7.16 -20.93 12.88
C LEU A 145 -7.66 -22.05 13.76
N LYS A 146 -8.67 -22.80 13.33
CA LYS A 146 -9.18 -23.95 14.09
C LYS A 146 -8.07 -24.97 14.34
N ASP A 147 -7.33 -25.33 13.31
CA ASP A 147 -6.25 -26.29 13.41
C ASP A 147 -5.09 -25.76 14.26
N VAL A 148 -4.63 -24.55 13.95
CA VAL A 148 -3.54 -23.91 14.71
C VAL A 148 -3.87 -23.73 16.18
N LEU A 149 -5.11 -23.40 16.55
CA LEU A 149 -5.51 -23.28 17.95
C LEU A 149 -5.71 -24.64 18.65
N THR A 150 -5.89 -25.70 17.90
CA THR A 150 -6.05 -27.07 18.46
C THR A 150 -4.71 -27.73 18.73
N ARG A 151 -3.66 -27.48 17.93
CA ARG A 151 -2.34 -28.12 18.06
C ARG A 151 -1.45 -27.61 19.21
N PRO A 152 -1.45 -26.31 19.63
CA PRO A 152 -0.45 -25.75 20.54
C PRO A 152 -0.22 -26.52 21.86
N PRO A 153 -1.23 -27.16 22.47
CA PRO A 153 -0.99 -27.94 23.69
C PRO A 153 -0.01 -29.10 23.51
N THR A 154 0.14 -29.61 22.28
CA THR A 154 0.99 -30.75 21.93
C THR A 154 2.16 -30.40 21.03
N GLN A 155 2.18 -29.17 20.45
CA GLN A 155 3.21 -28.71 19.53
C GLN A 155 4.49 -28.29 20.27
N ARG A 156 5.65 -28.76 19.85
CA ARG A 156 6.93 -28.32 20.40
C ARG A 156 7.24 -26.88 19.96
N ALA A 157 7.79 -26.08 20.85
CA ALA A 157 8.17 -24.70 20.53
C ALA A 157 9.15 -24.59 19.35
N SER A 158 10.03 -25.58 19.15
CA SER A 158 10.96 -25.68 18.02
C SER A 158 10.26 -25.88 16.66
N GLU A 159 9.03 -26.38 16.66
CA GLU A 159 8.25 -26.71 15.45
C GLU A 159 7.15 -25.68 15.16
N ILE A 160 7.09 -24.59 15.93
CA ILE A 160 6.05 -23.55 15.80
C ILE A 160 6.03 -22.91 14.40
N THR A 161 7.16 -22.93 13.68
CA THR A 161 7.27 -22.43 12.32
C THR A 161 6.42 -23.19 11.32
N GLU A 162 6.05 -24.44 11.60
CA GLU A 162 5.15 -25.24 10.76
C GLU A 162 3.72 -24.75 10.79
N LEU A 163 3.36 -24.02 11.85
CA LEU A 163 2.05 -23.41 12.02
C LEU A 163 1.91 -22.06 11.29
N LEU A 164 3.00 -21.53 10.72
CA LEU A 164 2.93 -20.28 9.97
C LEU A 164 2.16 -20.48 8.64
N PRO A 165 1.32 -19.54 8.21
CA PRO A 165 0.42 -19.71 7.06
C PRO A 165 1.11 -20.19 5.78
N HIS A 166 2.33 -19.75 5.49
CA HIS A 166 3.08 -20.15 4.31
C HIS A 166 3.67 -21.57 4.37
N ARG A 167 3.67 -22.20 5.55
CA ARG A 167 4.15 -23.57 5.76
C ARG A 167 3.04 -24.52 6.21
N TRP A 168 1.92 -23.94 6.63
CA TRP A 168 0.81 -24.73 7.15
C TRP A 168 0.23 -25.67 6.10
N ARG A 169 -0.04 -26.89 6.53
CA ARG A 169 -0.77 -27.90 5.78
C ARG A 169 -1.84 -28.49 6.68
N LEU A 170 -3.05 -28.64 6.13
CA LEU A 170 -4.11 -29.36 6.82
C LEU A 170 -3.69 -30.82 6.95
N VAL A 171 -3.70 -31.35 8.16
CA VAL A 171 -3.42 -32.78 8.48
C VAL A 171 -4.72 -33.55 8.50
#